data_3ecf67ed4e7ac880fea7c16a39194290
#
_entry.id   3ecf67ed4e7ac880fea7c16a39194290
#
_cell.length_a   1.000
_cell.length_b   1.000
_cell.length_c   1.000
_cell.angle_alpha   90.00
_cell.angle_beta   90.00
_cell.angle_gamma   90.00
#
_symmetry.space_group_name_H-M   'P 1'
#
loop_
_entity.id
_entity.type
_entity.pdbx_description
1 polymer ?
#
loop_
_entity_poly.entity_id
_entity_poly.type
_entity_poly.pdbx_seq_one_letter_code
_entity_poly.pdbx_strand_id
1 'polypeptide(L)'
;MEVIGKSKAKAIIESHLNDSVIYFSDHVRILKHNPYCTSVSYLKDHGVYQWVFQVNDPRENPITAVFFVEQNEEHIDLNGNTPAGPLSSEEPLPPGTLSGKCIRWVNSPKVPDVELKEKHTFVGQANTRICLYHLDDQRTEVHFETDITLDFELSFPLNMMPENILKFMTEAIMSKIMQQATESMLCQVQSDICCSGAELTASGCKI
;
A
#
# COMPACT_ATOMS: atom_id res chain seq x y z
N MET A 1 -15.75 15.14 6.67
CA MET A 1 -15.93 13.77 7.22
C MET A 1 -14.66 12.99 6.91
N GLU A 2 -13.92 12.65 7.96
CA GLU A 2 -12.71 11.83 7.83
C GLU A 2 -13.10 10.34 7.76
N VAL A 3 -12.52 9.62 6.79
CA VAL A 3 -12.72 8.18 6.59
C VAL A 3 -11.38 7.46 6.49
N ILE A 4 -11.34 6.23 7.01
CA ILE A 4 -10.13 5.41 7.05
C ILE A 4 -10.37 4.12 6.25
N GLY A 5 -9.51 3.85 5.28
CA GLY A 5 -9.46 2.59 4.57
C GLY A 5 -8.27 1.76 5.00
N LYS A 6 -8.44 0.44 5.06
CA LYS A 6 -7.39 -0.49 5.48
C LYS A 6 -7.31 -1.66 4.53
N SER A 7 -6.09 -2.12 4.26
CA SER A 7 -5.87 -3.39 3.57
C SER A 7 -4.71 -4.14 4.19
N LYS A 8 -4.80 -5.47 4.13
CA LYS A 8 -3.76 -6.37 4.63
C LYS A 8 -3.71 -7.62 3.76
N ALA A 9 -2.53 -7.92 3.22
CA ALA A 9 -2.34 -9.11 2.41
C ALA A 9 -0.99 -9.78 2.70
N LYS A 10 -0.92 -11.07 2.42
CA LYS A 10 0.30 -11.89 2.54
C LYS A 10 0.55 -12.61 1.22
N ALA A 11 1.81 -12.76 0.87
CA ALA A 11 2.22 -13.52 -0.31
C ALA A 11 3.56 -14.21 -0.03
N ILE A 12 3.79 -15.33 -0.69
CA ILE A 12 5.12 -15.97 -0.76
C ILE A 12 5.68 -15.66 -2.15
N ILE A 13 6.86 -15.04 -2.16
CA ILE A 13 7.56 -14.65 -3.39
C ILE A 13 8.72 -15.60 -3.60
N GLU A 14 8.83 -16.18 -4.80
CA GLU A 14 9.92 -17.06 -5.22
C GLU A 14 11.18 -16.23 -5.54
N SER A 15 11.78 -15.65 -4.51
CA SER A 15 12.94 -14.77 -4.60
C SER A 15 13.66 -14.68 -3.27
N HIS A 16 14.99 -14.46 -3.31
CA HIS A 16 15.80 -14.19 -2.13
C HIS A 16 15.32 -12.92 -1.40
N LEU A 17 15.48 -12.90 -0.08
CA LEU A 17 15.08 -11.75 0.75
C LEU A 17 15.65 -10.42 0.23
N ASN A 18 16.95 -10.38 -0.14
CA ASN A 18 17.57 -9.13 -0.60
C ASN A 18 16.99 -8.64 -1.93
N ASP A 19 16.72 -9.53 -2.88
CA ASP A 19 16.13 -9.17 -4.17
C ASP A 19 14.69 -8.71 -3.99
N SER A 20 13.94 -9.38 -3.11
CA SER A 20 12.59 -8.97 -2.71
C SER A 20 12.60 -7.58 -2.07
N VAL A 21 13.56 -7.29 -1.17
CA VAL A 21 13.68 -5.96 -0.55
C VAL A 21 13.95 -4.89 -1.62
N ILE A 22 14.88 -5.12 -2.54
CA ILE A 22 15.16 -4.16 -3.63
C ILE A 22 13.90 -3.92 -4.47
N TYR A 23 13.15 -4.97 -4.79
CA TYR A 23 11.91 -4.86 -5.54
C TYR A 23 10.86 -4.03 -4.79
N PHE A 24 10.61 -4.35 -3.51
CA PHE A 24 9.59 -3.69 -2.71
C PHE A 24 9.99 -2.29 -2.23
N SER A 25 11.26 -1.88 -2.34
CA SER A 25 11.71 -0.51 -2.10
C SER A 25 11.45 0.42 -3.29
N ASP A 26 11.15 -0.11 -4.47
CA ASP A 26 10.85 0.70 -5.67
C ASP A 26 9.36 0.99 -5.78
N HIS A 27 8.93 2.17 -5.33
CA HIS A 27 7.54 2.63 -5.36
C HIS A 27 6.94 2.59 -6.76
N VAL A 28 7.71 3.00 -7.78
CA VAL A 28 7.22 3.05 -9.18
C VAL A 28 6.95 1.64 -9.67
N ARG A 29 7.88 0.72 -9.35
CA ARG A 29 7.77 -0.67 -9.78
C ARG A 29 6.62 -1.41 -9.13
N ILE A 30 6.38 -1.19 -7.84
CA ILE A 30 5.28 -1.83 -7.09
C ILE A 30 3.94 -1.23 -7.49
N LEU A 31 3.82 0.10 -7.44
CA LEU A 31 2.53 0.75 -7.61
C LEU A 31 2.01 0.74 -9.05
N LYS A 32 2.86 0.47 -10.07
CA LYS A 32 2.38 0.22 -11.43
C LYS A 32 1.41 -0.96 -11.54
N HIS A 33 1.47 -1.90 -10.58
CA HIS A 33 0.56 -3.05 -10.52
C HIS A 33 -0.74 -2.77 -9.77
N ASN A 34 -0.86 -1.61 -9.11
CA ASN A 34 -2.11 -1.20 -8.48
C ASN A 34 -3.06 -0.64 -9.55
N PRO A 35 -4.25 -1.24 -9.75
CA PRO A 35 -5.16 -0.87 -10.84
C PRO A 35 -5.71 0.56 -10.75
N TYR A 36 -5.61 1.18 -9.58
CA TYR A 36 -6.08 2.54 -9.34
C TYR A 36 -4.96 3.58 -9.33
N CYS A 37 -3.69 3.15 -9.30
CA CYS A 37 -2.55 4.07 -9.33
C CYS A 37 -2.33 4.59 -10.75
N THR A 38 -2.49 5.89 -10.93
CA THR A 38 -2.31 6.55 -12.24
C THR A 38 -0.93 7.17 -12.40
N SER A 39 -0.28 7.55 -11.30
CA SER A 39 1.05 8.15 -11.35
C SER A 39 1.80 8.00 -10.03
N VAL A 40 3.11 7.81 -10.13
CA VAL A 40 4.07 7.87 -9.02
C VAL A 40 5.23 8.76 -9.46
N SER A 41 5.54 9.78 -8.69
CA SER A 41 6.66 10.67 -8.96
C SER A 41 7.47 10.99 -7.69
N TYR A 42 8.78 11.12 -7.83
CA TYR A 42 9.64 11.58 -6.75
C TYR A 42 9.85 13.09 -6.85
N LEU A 43 9.41 13.83 -5.84
CA LEU A 43 9.54 15.27 -5.75
C LEU A 43 10.88 15.60 -5.07
N LYS A 44 11.92 15.82 -5.88
CA LYS A 44 13.31 15.99 -5.41
C LYS A 44 13.46 17.14 -4.42
N ASP A 45 12.76 18.25 -4.63
CA ASP A 45 12.87 19.45 -3.80
C ASP A 45 12.29 19.25 -2.39
N HIS A 46 11.43 18.25 -2.23
CA HIS A 46 10.77 17.92 -0.97
C HIS A 46 11.24 16.59 -0.36
N GLY A 47 11.95 15.76 -1.14
CA GLY A 47 12.43 14.46 -0.69
C GLY A 47 11.31 13.42 -0.48
N VAL A 48 10.14 13.59 -1.15
CA VAL A 48 8.96 12.76 -0.96
C VAL A 48 8.50 12.14 -2.28
N TYR A 49 7.81 11.02 -2.19
CA TYR A 49 7.06 10.45 -3.30
C TYR A 49 5.64 11.01 -3.31
N GLN A 50 5.18 11.40 -4.49
CA GLN A 50 3.77 11.72 -4.74
C GLN A 50 3.13 10.50 -5.41
N TRP A 51 2.05 10.01 -4.82
CA TRP A 51 1.21 8.97 -5.40
C TRP A 51 -0.12 9.57 -5.82
N VAL A 52 -0.59 9.21 -7.00
CA VAL A 52 -1.89 9.64 -7.51
C VAL A 52 -2.72 8.41 -7.82
N PHE A 53 -3.88 8.31 -7.18
CA PHE A 53 -4.85 7.25 -7.42
C PHE A 53 -6.13 7.84 -7.96
N GLN A 54 -6.79 7.11 -8.85
CA GLN A 54 -8.04 7.53 -9.44
C GLN A 54 -9.04 6.38 -9.44
N VAL A 55 -10.26 6.70 -9.02
CA VAL A 55 -11.43 5.83 -9.12
C VAL A 55 -12.57 6.61 -9.74
N ASN A 56 -13.50 5.93 -10.40
CA ASN A 56 -14.70 6.60 -10.90
C ASN A 56 -15.84 6.48 -9.89
N ASP A 57 -16.58 7.56 -9.73
CA ASP A 57 -17.85 7.53 -9.01
C ASP A 57 -18.91 6.73 -9.81
N PRO A 58 -20.09 6.41 -9.25
CA PRO A 58 -21.15 5.71 -9.98
C PRO A 58 -21.70 6.45 -11.21
N ARG A 59 -21.31 7.71 -11.43
CA ARG A 59 -21.66 8.53 -12.60
C ARG A 59 -20.49 8.67 -13.56
N GLU A 60 -19.44 7.83 -13.40
CA GLU A 60 -18.21 7.84 -14.19
C GLU A 60 -17.37 9.13 -14.07
N ASN A 61 -17.60 9.95 -13.03
CA ASN A 61 -16.71 11.08 -12.78
C ASN A 61 -15.46 10.62 -12.03
N PRO A 62 -14.26 11.08 -12.42
CA PRO A 62 -13.04 10.72 -11.73
C PRO A 62 -12.96 11.36 -10.35
N ILE A 63 -12.63 10.56 -9.36
CA ILE A 63 -12.23 10.98 -8.01
C ILE A 63 -10.75 10.69 -7.88
N THR A 64 -9.97 11.72 -7.63
CA THR A 64 -8.51 11.63 -7.54
C THR A 64 -8.06 11.78 -6.09
N ALA A 65 -7.25 10.84 -5.60
CA ALA A 65 -6.60 10.92 -4.31
C ALA A 65 -5.09 11.05 -4.48
N VAL A 66 -4.50 12.03 -3.80
CA VAL A 66 -3.05 12.31 -3.84
C VAL A 66 -2.47 12.10 -2.45
N PHE A 67 -1.36 11.37 -2.37
CA PHE A 67 -0.65 11.09 -1.14
C PHE A 67 0.82 11.48 -1.28
N PHE A 68 1.41 12.02 -0.21
CA PHE A 68 2.83 12.36 -0.14
C PHE A 68 3.48 11.49 0.93
N VAL A 69 4.45 10.66 0.52
CA VAL A 69 5.04 9.66 1.41
C VAL A 69 6.56 9.71 1.39
N GLU A 70 7.13 9.39 2.55
CA GLU A 70 8.57 9.17 2.75
C GLU A 70 8.82 7.68 2.95
N GLN A 71 9.96 7.18 2.47
CA GLN A 71 10.37 5.80 2.67
C GLN A 71 11.38 5.68 3.80
N ASN A 72 11.13 4.75 4.70
CA ASN A 72 12.06 4.33 5.75
C ASN A 72 12.26 2.82 5.69
N GLU A 73 13.48 2.35 5.91
CA GLU A 73 13.81 0.93 5.97
C GLU A 73 14.30 0.57 7.38
N GLU A 74 13.79 -0.50 7.92
CA GLU A 74 14.15 -1.01 9.24
C GLU A 74 14.53 -2.48 9.15
N HIS A 75 15.56 -2.89 9.89
CA HIS A 75 15.85 -4.31 10.12
C HIS A 75 14.95 -4.84 11.22
N ILE A 76 14.36 -6.00 11.00
CA ILE A 76 13.62 -6.71 12.02
C ILE A 76 14.54 -7.78 12.60
N ASP A 77 15.03 -7.56 13.82
CA ASP A 77 15.70 -8.59 14.58
C ASP A 77 14.64 -9.40 15.35
N LEU A 78 14.50 -10.67 15.00
CA LEU A 78 13.52 -11.58 15.62
C LEU A 78 13.81 -11.93 17.09
N ASN A 79 14.90 -11.41 17.66
CA ASN A 79 15.26 -11.59 19.06
C ASN A 79 14.58 -10.63 20.03
N GLY A 80 13.48 -9.99 19.64
CA GLY A 80 12.53 -9.43 20.61
C GLY A 80 12.56 -7.94 20.86
N ASN A 81 13.24 -7.12 20.04
CA ASN A 81 13.19 -5.65 20.19
C ASN A 81 12.76 -4.96 18.89
N THR A 82 11.51 -5.14 18.49
CA THR A 82 10.91 -4.26 17.48
C THR A 82 10.37 -3.02 18.18
N PRO A 83 10.78 -1.80 17.85
CA PRO A 83 10.12 -0.61 18.37
C PRO A 83 8.67 -0.61 17.89
N ALA A 84 7.73 -0.61 18.83
CA ALA A 84 6.30 -0.56 18.58
C ALA A 84 5.95 0.74 17.86
N GLY A 85 5.75 0.68 16.55
CA GLY A 85 5.13 1.74 15.77
C GLY A 85 3.60 1.63 15.83
N PRO A 86 2.84 2.67 15.42
CA PRO A 86 1.39 2.74 15.60
C PRO A 86 0.56 1.71 14.80
N LEU A 87 1.18 0.89 13.98
CA LEU A 87 0.55 -0.26 13.30
C LEU A 87 0.96 -1.55 14.02
N SER A 88 0.33 -1.83 15.15
CA SER A 88 0.54 -3.08 15.88
C SER A 88 -0.51 -4.10 15.48
N SER A 89 -0.23 -4.94 14.51
CA SER A 89 -0.93 -6.20 14.38
C SER A 89 -0.07 -7.28 15.05
N GLU A 90 -0.54 -7.77 16.19
CA GLU A 90 0.05 -8.87 16.96
C GLU A 90 -0.27 -10.23 16.30
N GLU A 91 0.15 -10.45 15.06
CA GLU A 91 0.14 -11.83 14.55
C GLU A 91 1.49 -12.49 14.81
N PRO A 92 1.50 -13.69 15.40
CA PRO A 92 2.73 -14.42 15.66
C PRO A 92 3.44 -14.79 14.36
N LEU A 93 4.75 -14.54 14.31
CA LEU A 93 5.61 -14.90 13.18
C LEU A 93 5.64 -16.42 12.99
N PRO A 94 5.76 -16.92 11.75
CA PRO A 94 5.93 -18.34 11.50
C PRO A 94 7.15 -18.90 12.25
N PRO A 95 7.04 -20.08 12.87
CA PRO A 95 8.15 -20.69 13.56
C PRO A 95 9.28 -21.05 12.59
N GLY A 96 10.50 -20.59 12.89
CA GLY A 96 11.69 -20.84 12.06
C GLY A 96 12.22 -19.65 11.27
N THR A 97 11.55 -18.50 11.30
CA THR A 97 11.97 -17.28 10.61
C THR A 97 13.18 -16.64 11.30
N LEU A 98 14.33 -16.59 10.65
CA LEU A 98 15.61 -16.17 11.26
C LEU A 98 15.96 -14.70 11.05
N SER A 99 15.42 -14.04 10.02
CA SER A 99 15.70 -12.63 9.75
C SER A 99 14.62 -12.00 8.86
N GLY A 100 14.44 -10.69 8.95
CA GLY A 100 13.51 -9.95 8.13
C GLY A 100 13.89 -8.49 7.95
N LYS A 101 13.26 -7.84 7.00
CA LYS A 101 13.34 -6.40 6.77
C LYS A 101 11.93 -5.81 6.68
N CYS A 102 11.76 -4.60 7.18
CA CYS A 102 10.52 -3.86 7.05
C CYS A 102 10.77 -2.56 6.30
N ILE A 103 10.00 -2.34 5.25
CA ILE A 103 9.95 -1.10 4.48
C ILE A 103 8.69 -0.37 4.95
N ARG A 104 8.84 0.89 5.32
CA ARG A 104 7.71 1.73 5.69
C ARG A 104 7.62 2.90 4.74
N TRP A 105 6.46 3.10 4.17
CA TRP A 105 6.08 4.30 3.46
C TRP A 105 5.16 5.10 4.39
N VAL A 106 5.67 6.21 4.88
CA VAL A 106 5.02 6.98 5.94
C VAL A 106 4.53 8.30 5.35
N ASN A 107 3.33 8.71 5.75
CA ASN A 107 2.81 10.00 5.34
C ASN A 107 3.80 11.13 5.68
N SER A 108 4.12 11.95 4.69
CA SER A 108 4.97 13.11 4.92
C SER A 108 4.22 14.18 5.73
N PRO A 109 4.80 14.71 6.82
CA PRO A 109 4.18 15.78 7.59
C PRO A 109 4.17 17.12 6.81
N LYS A 110 4.95 17.22 5.74
CA LYS A 110 5.02 18.40 4.87
C LYS A 110 4.33 18.08 3.56
N VAL A 111 3.11 18.56 3.43
CA VAL A 111 2.40 18.51 2.13
C VAL A 111 3.02 19.59 1.24
N PRO A 112 3.64 19.25 0.10
CA PRO A 112 4.12 20.22 -0.85
C PRO A 112 2.98 21.11 -1.33
N ASP A 113 3.26 22.38 -1.57
CA ASP A 113 2.31 23.31 -2.20
C ASP A 113 2.25 23.00 -3.70
N VAL A 114 1.52 21.93 -4.03
CA VAL A 114 1.29 21.47 -5.41
C VAL A 114 -0.07 21.94 -5.84
N GLU A 115 -0.15 22.71 -6.91
CA GLU A 115 -1.43 23.08 -7.52
C GLU A 115 -2.19 21.83 -7.93
N LEU A 116 -3.19 21.47 -7.14
CA LEU A 116 -4.15 20.40 -7.47
C LEU A 116 -5.15 20.97 -8.48
N LYS A 117 -4.93 20.67 -9.76
CA LYS A 117 -5.64 21.31 -10.89
C LYS A 117 -7.07 20.81 -11.12
N GLU A 118 -7.50 19.74 -10.43
CA GLU A 118 -8.78 19.08 -10.73
C GLU A 118 -9.80 19.27 -9.63
N LYS A 119 -11.05 19.59 -10.02
CA LYS A 119 -12.22 19.49 -9.14
C LYS A 119 -12.36 18.01 -8.76
N HIS A 120 -12.56 17.69 -7.49
CA HIS A 120 -12.61 16.32 -6.93
C HIS A 120 -11.24 15.65 -6.70
N THR A 121 -10.21 16.45 -6.48
CA THR A 121 -8.92 15.95 -5.99
C THR A 121 -8.84 16.12 -4.47
N PHE A 122 -8.50 15.04 -3.79
CA PHE A 122 -8.36 14.99 -2.34
C PHE A 122 -6.91 14.71 -1.99
N VAL A 123 -6.37 15.44 -1.02
CA VAL A 123 -5.08 15.11 -0.42
C VAL A 123 -5.36 14.27 0.82
N GLY A 124 -4.81 13.07 0.83
CA GLY A 124 -4.95 12.14 1.94
C GLY A 124 -3.63 11.85 2.64
N GLN A 125 -3.72 11.00 3.65
CA GLN A 125 -2.57 10.44 4.34
C GLN A 125 -2.49 8.95 4.03
N ALA A 126 -1.30 8.44 3.76
CA ALA A 126 -1.06 7.03 3.52
C ALA A 126 0.11 6.53 4.38
N ASN A 127 -0.11 5.40 5.04
CA ASN A 127 0.94 4.69 5.74
C ASN A 127 0.91 3.24 5.28
N THR A 128 2.04 2.75 4.80
CA THR A 128 2.20 1.38 4.35
C THR A 128 3.37 0.73 5.07
N ARG A 129 3.16 -0.51 5.49
CA ARG A 129 4.19 -1.35 6.10
C ARG A 129 4.33 -2.62 5.28
N ILE A 130 5.55 -2.91 4.81
CA ILE A 130 5.87 -4.10 4.04
C ILE A 130 6.95 -4.85 4.82
N CYS A 131 6.58 -5.94 5.46
CA CYS A 131 7.53 -6.78 6.19
C CYS A 131 7.85 -8.02 5.37
N LEU A 132 9.14 -8.24 5.12
CA LEU A 132 9.68 -9.33 4.35
C LEU A 132 10.44 -10.25 5.28
N TYR A 133 10.08 -11.53 5.29
CA TYR A 133 10.68 -12.54 6.14
C TYR A 133 11.36 -13.61 5.28
N HIS A 134 12.59 -13.93 5.64
CA HIS A 134 13.32 -15.03 5.02
C HIS A 134 12.61 -16.35 5.34
N LEU A 135 12.11 -17.04 4.34
CA LEU A 135 11.47 -18.34 4.50
C LEU A 135 12.47 -19.47 4.26
N ASP A 136 13.21 -19.39 3.14
CA ASP A 136 14.35 -20.20 2.77
C ASP A 136 15.22 -19.47 1.72
N ASP A 137 16.26 -20.13 1.20
CA ASP A 137 17.23 -19.51 0.29
C ASP A 137 16.61 -18.99 -1.03
N GLN A 138 15.39 -19.39 -1.37
CA GLN A 138 14.73 -19.01 -2.62
C GLN A 138 13.36 -18.34 -2.41
N ARG A 139 12.88 -18.24 -1.16
CA ARG A 139 11.54 -17.72 -0.90
C ARG A 139 11.52 -16.69 0.22
N THR A 140 10.71 -15.68 0.01
CA THR A 140 10.44 -14.61 0.96
C THR A 140 8.93 -14.53 1.24
N GLU A 141 8.53 -14.54 2.49
CA GLU A 141 7.16 -14.23 2.90
C GLU A 141 7.01 -12.72 3.05
N VAL A 142 6.00 -12.15 2.40
CA VAL A 142 5.71 -10.72 2.38
C VAL A 142 4.39 -10.46 3.09
N HIS A 143 4.43 -9.59 4.09
CA HIS A 143 3.24 -9.04 4.76
C HIS A 143 3.10 -7.58 4.35
N PHE A 144 2.02 -7.26 3.69
CA PHE A 144 1.72 -5.93 3.18
C PHE A 144 0.50 -5.36 3.91
N GLU A 145 0.66 -4.24 4.60
CA GLU A 145 -0.40 -3.55 5.32
C GLU A 145 -0.43 -2.08 4.90
N THR A 146 -1.60 -1.56 4.62
CA THR A 146 -1.78 -0.14 4.27
C THR A 146 -3.00 0.43 4.96
N ASP A 147 -2.83 1.61 5.55
CA ASP A 147 -3.89 2.47 6.04
C ASP A 147 -3.88 3.78 5.24
N ILE A 148 -5.03 4.20 4.76
CA ILE A 148 -5.20 5.53 4.17
C ILE A 148 -6.30 6.30 4.89
N THR A 149 -6.10 7.61 5.01
CA THR A 149 -7.09 8.54 5.57
C THR A 149 -7.39 9.60 4.53
N LEU A 150 -8.69 9.81 4.27
CA LEU A 150 -9.18 10.84 3.37
C LEU A 150 -10.22 11.69 4.10
N ASP A 151 -10.22 13.00 3.85
CA ASP A 151 -11.26 13.89 4.33
C ASP A 151 -12.18 14.32 3.18
N PHE A 152 -13.46 14.03 3.33
CA PHE A 152 -14.50 14.35 2.35
C PHE A 152 -15.43 15.45 2.84
N GLU A 153 -15.66 16.43 1.99
CA GLU A 153 -16.76 17.37 2.18
C GLU A 153 -18.06 16.76 1.66
N LEU A 154 -19.05 16.63 2.56
CA LEU A 154 -20.35 16.06 2.22
C LEU A 154 -21.24 17.14 1.57
N SER A 155 -21.60 16.91 0.31
CA SER A 155 -22.57 17.73 -0.41
C SER A 155 -23.98 17.13 -0.34
N PHE A 156 -25.01 17.95 -0.66
CA PHE A 156 -26.38 17.48 -0.82
C PHE A 156 -26.46 16.39 -1.93
N PRO A 157 -27.20 15.27 -1.76
CA PRO A 157 -28.08 14.93 -0.61
C PRO A 157 -27.38 14.13 0.52
N LEU A 158 -26.09 13.81 0.42
CA LEU A 158 -25.39 12.95 1.37
C LEU A 158 -25.34 13.54 2.80
N ASN A 159 -25.28 14.87 2.91
CA ASN A 159 -25.32 15.57 4.19
C ASN A 159 -26.65 15.41 4.98
N MET A 160 -27.69 14.83 4.37
CA MET A 160 -28.95 14.50 5.06
C MET A 160 -28.89 13.12 5.75
N MET A 161 -27.92 12.29 5.44
CA MET A 161 -27.74 10.99 6.11
C MET A 161 -26.99 11.17 7.43
N PRO A 162 -27.28 10.33 8.45
CA PRO A 162 -26.49 10.31 9.67
C PRO A 162 -25.01 10.06 9.35
N GLU A 163 -24.14 10.95 9.78
CA GLU A 163 -22.71 10.93 9.46
C GLU A 163 -22.05 9.58 9.82
N ASN A 164 -22.41 9.00 10.95
CA ASN A 164 -21.86 7.71 11.40
C ASN A 164 -22.18 6.56 10.43
N ILE A 165 -23.37 6.54 9.84
CA ILE A 165 -23.78 5.51 8.88
C ILE A 165 -23.00 5.71 7.59
N LEU A 166 -22.92 6.93 7.11
CA LEU A 166 -22.21 7.28 5.89
C LEU A 166 -20.69 6.99 6.02
N LYS A 167 -20.11 7.37 7.15
CA LYS A 167 -18.70 7.06 7.47
C LYS A 167 -18.44 5.56 7.43
N PHE A 168 -19.23 4.76 8.17
CA PHE A 168 -19.07 3.31 8.20
C PHE A 168 -19.18 2.68 6.80
N MET A 169 -20.16 3.08 5.99
CA MET A 169 -20.33 2.57 4.64
C MET A 169 -19.14 2.93 3.75
N THR A 170 -18.66 4.18 3.82
CA THR A 170 -17.53 4.66 3.03
C THR A 170 -16.24 3.95 3.40
N GLU A 171 -15.97 3.77 4.69
CA GLU A 171 -14.81 3.04 5.19
C GLU A 171 -14.82 1.56 4.76
N ALA A 172 -15.99 0.92 4.80
CA ALA A 172 -16.13 -0.47 4.36
C ALA A 172 -15.88 -0.62 2.85
N ILE A 173 -16.45 0.28 2.03
CA ILE A 173 -16.25 0.28 0.58
C ILE A 173 -14.77 0.56 0.25
N MET A 174 -14.18 1.58 0.85
CA MET A 174 -12.79 1.95 0.64
C MET A 174 -11.84 0.82 1.01
N SER A 175 -12.04 0.20 2.19
CA SER A 175 -11.22 -0.94 2.63
C SER A 175 -11.35 -2.13 1.69
N LYS A 176 -12.55 -2.41 1.17
CA LYS A 176 -12.76 -3.48 0.18
C LYS A 176 -12.02 -3.21 -1.13
N ILE A 177 -12.08 -1.99 -1.64
CA ILE A 177 -11.34 -1.58 -2.86
C ILE A 177 -9.84 -1.71 -2.63
N MET A 178 -9.34 -1.22 -1.51
CA MET A 178 -7.92 -1.32 -1.15
C MET A 178 -7.47 -2.77 -1.01
N GLN A 179 -8.27 -3.61 -0.36
CA GLN A 179 -7.96 -5.04 -0.19
C GLN A 179 -7.81 -5.73 -1.55
N GLN A 180 -8.78 -5.55 -2.45
CA GLN A 180 -8.73 -6.11 -3.80
C GLN A 180 -7.54 -5.59 -4.62
N ALA A 181 -7.23 -4.29 -4.51
CA ALA A 181 -6.08 -3.69 -5.18
C ALA A 181 -4.75 -4.26 -4.66
N THR A 182 -4.62 -4.43 -3.34
CA THR A 182 -3.42 -4.96 -2.70
C THR A 182 -3.18 -6.43 -3.09
N GLU A 183 -4.22 -7.25 -3.07
CA GLU A 183 -4.14 -8.67 -3.48
C GLU A 183 -3.77 -8.79 -4.97
N SER A 184 -4.43 -8.02 -5.83
CA SER A 184 -4.11 -7.99 -7.27
C SER A 184 -2.65 -7.54 -7.52
N MET A 185 -2.21 -6.51 -6.82
CA MET A 185 -0.85 -5.99 -6.92
C MET A 185 0.18 -7.05 -6.50
N LEU A 186 0.00 -7.73 -5.37
CA LEU A 186 0.94 -8.76 -4.91
C LEU A 186 0.98 -9.96 -5.87
N CYS A 187 -0.16 -10.35 -6.45
CA CYS A 187 -0.20 -11.40 -7.47
C CYS A 187 0.61 -11.01 -8.71
N GLN A 188 0.52 -9.76 -9.17
CA GLN A 188 1.30 -9.27 -10.31
C GLN A 188 2.80 -9.16 -9.98
N VAL A 189 3.15 -8.72 -8.76
CA VAL A 189 4.53 -8.70 -8.27
C VAL A 189 5.14 -10.11 -8.28
N GLN A 190 4.39 -11.10 -7.79
CA GLN A 190 4.82 -12.50 -7.82
C GLN A 190 5.09 -12.97 -9.25
N SER A 191 4.19 -12.66 -10.19
CA SER A 191 4.40 -12.96 -11.61
C SER A 191 5.63 -12.28 -12.19
N ASP A 192 5.85 -11.00 -11.89
CA ASP A 192 7.01 -10.24 -12.38
C ASP A 192 8.33 -10.86 -11.91
N ILE A 193 8.39 -11.25 -10.64
CA ILE A 193 9.62 -11.84 -10.06
C ILE A 193 9.85 -13.23 -10.65
N CYS A 194 8.85 -14.10 -10.72
CA CYS A 194 8.97 -15.42 -11.28
C CYS A 194 9.36 -15.38 -12.77
N CYS A 195 8.81 -14.45 -13.55
CA CYS A 195 9.15 -14.31 -14.98
C CYS A 195 10.51 -13.66 -15.23
N SER A 196 11.05 -12.92 -14.27
CA SER A 196 12.38 -12.31 -14.38
C SER A 196 13.52 -13.31 -14.09
N GLY A 197 13.22 -14.43 -13.47
CA GLY A 197 14.19 -15.44 -13.02
C GLY A 197 14.15 -16.79 -13.75
N ALA A 198 13.21 -17.04 -14.68
CA ALA A 198 13.10 -18.33 -15.39
C ALA A 198 12.49 -18.17 -16.77
N GLU A 199 13.11 -18.83 -17.77
CA GLU A 199 12.44 -19.26 -18.97
C GLU A 199 11.17 -20.03 -18.62
N LEU A 200 10.05 -19.49 -19.03
CA LEU A 200 8.70 -20.04 -19.19
C LEU A 200 8.42 -21.46 -18.64
N THR A 201 7.90 -21.55 -17.45
CA THR A 201 6.95 -22.60 -17.12
C THR A 201 5.70 -21.95 -16.52
N ALA A 202 4.60 -22.07 -17.25
CA ALA A 202 3.28 -21.56 -16.86
C ALA A 202 2.83 -22.26 -15.58
N SER A 203 2.90 -21.58 -14.46
CA SER A 203 2.26 -22.02 -13.21
C SER A 203 1.39 -20.88 -12.68
N GLY A 204 0.09 -21.16 -12.62
CA GLY A 204 -0.91 -20.18 -12.25
C GLY A 204 -0.78 -19.71 -10.82
N CYS A 205 -1.12 -18.46 -10.61
CA CYS A 205 -1.24 -17.79 -9.32
C CYS A 205 -2.22 -18.59 -8.43
N LYS A 206 -1.73 -19.08 -7.28
CA LYS A 206 -2.59 -19.63 -6.23
C LYS A 206 -2.68 -18.61 -5.10
N ILE A 207 -3.84 -18.01 -4.96
CA ILE A 207 -4.27 -17.23 -3.80
C ILE A 207 -4.80 -18.18 -2.74
#